data_1d35f34a0aa3fe1aa04557b2b764e7fb
#
_entry.id   1d35f34a0aa3fe1aa04557b2b764e7fb
#
_cell.length_a   1.000
_cell.length_b   1.000
_cell.length_c   1.000
_cell.angle_alpha   90.00
_cell.angle_beta   90.00
_cell.angle_gamma   90.00
#
_symmetry.space_group_name_H-M   'P 1'
#
loop_
_entity.id
_entity.type
_entity.pdbx_description
1 polymer ?
#
loop_
_entity_poly.entity_id
_entity_poly.type
_entity_poly.pdbx_seq_one_letter_code
_entity_poly.pdbx_strand_id
1 'polypeptide(L)'
;MKKIDKTYLKRAGSGLLAIFAYFFFSYIETVPFILLGIDVNTLPNSIKIPYLLIYQALLLALIIFILWDSLKKDFEDIKKNHKTYFKKYFKYWFLLLGLMMLSNYIILIIMNLTGNNTMLPENEQIIRSNFQIAPLYMYLTSVVIAPAMEELVFRRGIRNIIKNDVLFIIVSGFVFGGLHVLLSGTANPLELLYIIPYSVPGFIFAYILTKTDNVLVDVGLHTFHNGILMSLQFLMMIFM
;
A
#
# COMPACT_ATOMS: atom_id res chain seq x y z
N MET A 1 -34.55 -3.36 -18.55
CA MET A 1 -33.10 -3.11 -18.31
C MET A 1 -32.94 -1.82 -17.52
N LYS A 2 -32.36 -1.85 -16.30
CA LYS A 2 -32.03 -0.61 -15.57
C LYS A 2 -30.98 0.15 -16.38
N LYS A 3 -31.26 1.43 -16.67
CA LYS A 3 -30.32 2.32 -17.34
C LYS A 3 -29.06 2.44 -16.46
N ILE A 4 -27.91 2.02 -16.98
CA ILE A 4 -26.64 2.11 -16.21
C ILE A 4 -26.32 3.59 -16.01
N ASP A 5 -26.05 3.97 -14.77
CA ASP A 5 -25.72 5.34 -14.40
C ASP A 5 -24.38 5.74 -15.04
N LYS A 6 -24.38 6.77 -15.88
CA LYS A 6 -23.19 7.29 -16.57
C LYS A 6 -22.10 7.73 -15.59
N THR A 7 -22.48 8.26 -14.43
CA THR A 7 -21.56 8.67 -13.36
C THR A 7 -20.83 7.47 -12.78
N TYR A 8 -21.55 6.36 -12.57
CA TYR A 8 -20.93 5.12 -12.13
C TYR A 8 -19.94 4.58 -13.15
N LEU A 9 -20.30 4.53 -14.44
CA LEU A 9 -19.39 4.06 -15.49
C LEU A 9 -18.11 4.89 -15.54
N LYS A 10 -18.22 6.22 -15.43
CA LYS A 10 -17.06 7.12 -15.39
C LYS A 10 -16.15 6.81 -14.20
N ARG A 11 -16.73 6.63 -12.99
CA ARG A 11 -15.97 6.28 -11.78
C ARG A 11 -15.34 4.90 -11.87
N ALA A 12 -16.07 3.90 -12.33
CA ALA A 12 -15.52 2.56 -12.51
C ALA A 12 -14.38 2.55 -13.52
N GLY A 13 -14.53 3.27 -14.64
CA GLY A 13 -13.48 3.45 -15.63
C GLY A 13 -12.23 4.11 -15.06
N SER A 14 -12.37 5.18 -14.24
CA SER A 14 -11.20 5.80 -13.57
C SER A 14 -10.55 4.85 -12.55
N GLY A 15 -11.32 4.03 -11.84
CA GLY A 15 -10.77 3.02 -10.94
C GLY A 15 -9.95 1.96 -11.68
N LEU A 16 -10.49 1.41 -12.77
CA LEU A 16 -9.77 0.45 -13.63
C LEU A 16 -8.49 1.07 -14.21
N LEU A 17 -8.59 2.30 -14.71
CA LEU A 17 -7.44 3.02 -15.28
C LEU A 17 -6.35 3.29 -14.24
N ALA A 18 -6.71 3.64 -13.00
CA ALA A 18 -5.75 3.85 -11.92
C ALA A 18 -5.02 2.54 -11.55
N ILE A 19 -5.75 1.42 -11.45
CA ILE A 19 -5.16 0.10 -11.21
C ILE A 19 -4.23 -0.30 -12.36
N PHE A 20 -4.68 -0.14 -13.60
CA PHE A 20 -3.84 -0.42 -14.78
C PHE A 20 -2.59 0.45 -14.80
N ALA A 21 -2.73 1.77 -14.58
CA ALA A 21 -1.60 2.69 -14.57
C ALA A 21 -0.58 2.32 -13.49
N TYR A 22 -1.05 1.97 -12.28
CA TYR A 22 -0.16 1.52 -11.20
C TYR A 22 0.69 0.32 -11.63
N PHE A 23 0.08 -0.77 -12.09
CA PHE A 23 0.83 -1.97 -12.48
C PHE A 23 1.70 -1.73 -13.72
N PHE A 24 1.15 -1.11 -14.74
CA PHE A 24 1.88 -0.86 -15.99
C PHE A 24 3.12 0.00 -15.76
N PHE A 25 2.97 1.15 -15.10
CA PHE A 25 4.11 2.04 -14.85
C PHE A 25 5.08 1.47 -13.82
N SER A 26 4.62 0.73 -12.79
CA SER A 26 5.54 0.02 -11.90
C SER A 26 6.38 -1.03 -12.63
N TYR A 27 5.82 -1.71 -13.63
CA TYR A 27 6.54 -2.70 -14.42
C TYR A 27 7.58 -2.09 -15.37
N ILE A 28 7.29 -0.93 -15.96
CA ILE A 28 8.18 -0.29 -16.94
C ILE A 28 9.15 0.74 -16.31
N GLU A 29 9.22 0.84 -15.00
CA GLU A 29 10.05 1.81 -14.27
C GLU A 29 11.52 1.78 -14.71
N THR A 30 12.08 0.61 -15.00
CA THR A 30 13.48 0.44 -15.43
C THR A 30 13.70 0.48 -16.94
N VAL A 31 12.63 0.45 -17.74
CA VAL A 31 12.71 0.41 -19.20
C VAL A 31 13.56 1.52 -19.81
N PRO A 32 13.52 2.79 -19.36
CA PRO A 32 14.38 3.84 -19.91
C PRO A 32 15.87 3.50 -19.84
N PHE A 33 16.32 2.85 -18.77
CA PHE A 33 17.72 2.42 -18.64
C PHE A 33 18.04 1.25 -19.54
N ILE A 34 17.14 0.27 -19.65
CA ILE A 34 17.29 -0.87 -20.55
C ILE A 34 17.45 -0.39 -22.00
N LEU A 35 16.66 0.59 -22.44
CA LEU A 35 16.74 1.16 -23.80
C LEU A 35 18.06 1.90 -24.05
N LEU A 36 18.71 2.41 -22.99
CA LEU A 36 20.02 3.04 -23.07
C LEU A 36 21.19 2.04 -22.90
N GLY A 37 20.90 0.75 -22.76
CA GLY A 37 21.91 -0.29 -22.51
C GLY A 37 22.55 -0.22 -21.10
N ILE A 38 21.87 0.41 -20.14
CA ILE A 38 22.36 0.61 -18.79
C ILE A 38 21.71 -0.43 -17.86
N ASP A 39 22.51 -1.21 -17.14
CA ASP A 39 22.01 -2.04 -16.05
C ASP A 39 21.74 -1.16 -14.80
N VAL A 40 20.48 -1.08 -14.41
CA VAL A 40 20.02 -0.29 -13.25
C VAL A 40 20.71 -0.72 -11.94
N ASN A 41 21.12 -1.99 -11.83
CA ASN A 41 21.78 -2.49 -10.64
C ASN A 41 23.22 -1.95 -10.51
N THR A 42 23.83 -1.55 -11.60
CA THR A 42 25.18 -0.96 -11.61
C THR A 42 25.20 0.55 -11.42
N LEU A 43 24.02 1.20 -11.42
CA LEU A 43 23.94 2.64 -11.23
C LEU A 43 24.28 3.04 -9.79
N PRO A 44 25.08 4.11 -9.61
CA PRO A 44 25.31 4.67 -8.30
C PRO A 44 23.99 5.20 -7.67
N ASN A 45 23.87 5.04 -6.35
CA ASN A 45 22.67 5.49 -5.61
C ASN A 45 22.39 6.99 -5.79
N SER A 46 23.41 7.80 -6.03
CA SER A 46 23.27 9.24 -6.33
C SER A 46 22.47 9.55 -7.61
N ILE A 47 22.35 8.60 -8.52
CA ILE A 47 21.56 8.71 -9.76
C ILE A 47 20.26 7.92 -9.62
N LYS A 48 20.36 6.67 -9.14
CA LYS A 48 19.22 5.75 -9.02
C LYS A 48 18.13 6.28 -8.10
N ILE A 49 18.50 6.76 -6.90
CA ILE A 49 17.53 7.22 -5.88
C ILE A 49 16.72 8.43 -6.34
N PRO A 50 17.33 9.54 -6.85
CA PRO A 50 16.57 10.67 -7.38
C PRO A 50 15.63 10.27 -8.53
N TYR A 51 16.11 9.40 -9.43
CA TYR A 51 15.28 8.89 -10.52
C TYR A 51 14.03 8.18 -9.98
N LEU A 52 14.20 7.21 -9.08
CA LEU A 52 13.09 6.45 -8.49
C LEU A 52 12.11 7.35 -7.76
N LEU A 53 12.59 8.32 -6.98
CA LEU A 53 11.74 9.30 -6.29
C LEU A 53 10.91 10.13 -7.26
N ILE A 54 11.54 10.66 -8.31
CA ILE A 54 10.83 11.46 -9.32
C ILE A 54 9.81 10.58 -10.04
N TYR A 55 10.19 9.37 -10.42
CA TYR A 55 9.31 8.43 -11.12
C TYR A 55 8.07 8.10 -10.28
N GLN A 56 8.25 7.73 -9.02
CA GLN A 56 7.16 7.41 -8.09
C GLN A 56 6.28 8.64 -7.80
N ALA A 57 6.86 9.82 -7.67
CA ALA A 57 6.11 11.06 -7.50
C ALA A 57 5.25 11.38 -8.74
N LEU A 58 5.78 11.18 -9.94
CA LEU A 58 5.03 11.36 -11.19
C LEU A 58 3.92 10.32 -11.34
N LEU A 59 4.17 9.07 -10.98
CA LEU A 59 3.15 8.01 -10.97
C LEU A 59 2.03 8.34 -9.97
N LEU A 60 2.37 8.78 -8.77
CA LEU A 60 1.39 9.23 -7.78
C LEU A 60 0.56 10.41 -8.31
N ALA A 61 1.19 11.40 -8.93
CA ALA A 61 0.50 12.54 -9.56
C ALA A 61 -0.44 12.09 -10.68
N LEU A 62 -0.04 11.13 -11.50
CA LEU A 62 -0.89 10.54 -12.54
C LEU A 62 -2.12 9.83 -11.93
N ILE A 63 -1.93 9.03 -10.87
CA ILE A 63 -3.03 8.35 -10.18
C ILE A 63 -3.99 9.36 -9.56
N ILE A 64 -3.48 10.42 -8.93
CA ILE A 64 -4.30 11.52 -8.40
C ILE A 64 -5.10 12.17 -9.52
N PHE A 65 -4.47 12.45 -10.67
CA PHE A 65 -5.15 13.03 -11.83
C PHE A 65 -6.28 12.13 -12.36
N ILE A 66 -6.03 10.83 -12.52
CA ILE A 66 -7.03 9.84 -12.98
C ILE A 66 -8.24 9.79 -12.03
N LEU A 67 -7.99 9.84 -10.71
CA LEU A 67 -9.01 9.72 -9.67
C LEU A 67 -9.57 11.08 -9.21
N TRP A 68 -9.15 12.20 -9.81
CA TRP A 68 -9.44 13.56 -9.34
C TRP A 68 -10.92 13.84 -9.06
N ASP A 69 -11.82 13.39 -9.92
CA ASP A 69 -13.26 13.58 -9.73
C ASP A 69 -13.79 12.94 -8.43
N SER A 70 -13.15 11.85 -7.98
CA SER A 70 -13.48 11.20 -6.70
C SER A 70 -12.78 11.90 -5.52
N LEU A 71 -11.54 12.36 -5.72
CA LEU A 71 -10.69 12.91 -4.66
C LEU A 71 -11.01 14.34 -4.29
N LYS A 72 -11.51 15.14 -5.23
CA LYS A 72 -11.84 16.56 -4.97
C LYS A 72 -12.74 16.72 -3.75
N LYS A 73 -13.78 15.89 -3.62
CA LYS A 73 -14.69 15.88 -2.48
C LYS A 73 -13.96 15.46 -1.20
N ASP A 74 -13.06 14.48 -1.28
CA ASP A 74 -12.30 13.99 -0.14
C ASP A 74 -11.38 15.06 0.44
N PHE A 75 -10.71 15.85 -0.44
CA PHE A 75 -9.89 16.98 -0.02
C PHE A 75 -10.68 18.11 0.65
N GLU A 76 -11.88 18.41 0.16
CA GLU A 76 -12.75 19.42 0.75
C GLU A 76 -13.27 18.97 2.13
N ASP A 77 -13.62 17.70 2.26
CA ASP A 77 -14.15 17.11 3.48
C ASP A 77 -13.08 16.94 4.57
N ILE A 78 -11.89 16.41 4.23
CA ILE A 78 -10.83 16.18 5.22
C ILE A 78 -10.34 17.48 5.86
N LYS A 79 -10.30 18.58 5.11
CA LYS A 79 -9.93 19.91 5.64
C LYS A 79 -10.84 20.33 6.79
N LYS A 80 -12.13 19.98 6.74
CA LYS A 80 -13.13 20.35 7.74
C LYS A 80 -13.22 19.34 8.88
N ASN A 81 -13.06 18.05 8.57
CA ASN A 81 -13.45 16.96 9.44
C ASN A 81 -12.29 16.10 9.98
N HIS A 82 -11.01 16.42 9.67
CA HIS A 82 -9.85 15.59 10.04
C HIS A 82 -9.80 15.23 11.52
N LYS A 83 -10.08 16.20 12.45
CA LYS A 83 -10.08 15.94 13.90
C LYS A 83 -11.16 14.95 14.31
N THR A 84 -12.34 15.05 13.69
CA THR A 84 -13.47 14.12 13.95
C THR A 84 -13.15 12.73 13.46
N TYR A 85 -12.57 12.61 12.27
CA TYR A 85 -12.16 11.33 11.72
C TYR A 85 -11.06 10.68 12.56
N PHE A 86 -10.01 11.43 12.89
CA PHE A 86 -8.95 10.91 13.74
C PHE A 86 -9.50 10.41 15.08
N LYS A 87 -10.29 11.23 15.81
CA LYS A 87 -10.89 10.84 17.10
C LYS A 87 -11.75 9.56 16.99
N LYS A 88 -12.51 9.42 15.89
CA LYS A 88 -13.46 8.31 15.72
C LYS A 88 -12.78 7.02 15.23
N TYR A 89 -11.83 7.12 14.32
CA TYR A 89 -11.29 5.96 13.59
C TYR A 89 -9.89 5.53 14.07
N PHE A 90 -9.18 6.34 14.85
CA PHE A 90 -7.87 5.98 15.39
C PHE A 90 -7.87 4.68 16.23
N LYS A 91 -8.96 4.38 16.91
CA LYS A 91 -9.10 3.10 17.66
C LYS A 91 -8.93 1.86 16.77
N TYR A 92 -9.24 1.95 15.48
CA TYR A 92 -9.06 0.84 14.54
C TYR A 92 -7.60 0.57 14.23
N TRP A 93 -6.73 1.53 14.47
CA TRP A 93 -5.28 1.30 14.39
C TRP A 93 -4.79 0.32 15.47
N PHE A 94 -5.31 0.39 16.69
CA PHE A 94 -5.01 -0.60 17.72
C PHE A 94 -5.55 -1.98 17.36
N LEU A 95 -6.75 -2.04 16.80
CA LEU A 95 -7.32 -3.29 16.29
C LEU A 95 -6.45 -3.89 15.18
N LEU A 96 -5.98 -3.05 14.25
CA LEU A 96 -5.06 -3.43 13.17
C LEU A 96 -3.78 -4.04 13.76
N LEU A 97 -3.11 -3.35 14.68
CA LEU A 97 -1.91 -3.85 15.34
C LEU A 97 -2.15 -5.20 16.03
N GLY A 98 -3.21 -5.29 16.82
CA GLY A 98 -3.54 -6.53 17.54
C GLY A 98 -3.79 -7.71 16.61
N LEU A 99 -4.54 -7.51 15.52
CA LEU A 99 -4.81 -8.56 14.54
C LEU A 99 -3.57 -8.93 13.73
N MET A 100 -2.73 -7.95 13.34
CA MET A 100 -1.45 -8.23 12.68
C MET A 100 -0.52 -9.02 13.59
N MET A 101 -0.36 -8.62 14.85
CA MET A 101 0.48 -9.34 15.82
C MET A 101 -0.04 -10.76 16.05
N LEU A 102 -1.35 -10.94 16.24
CA LEU A 102 -1.94 -12.25 16.44
C LEU A 102 -1.74 -13.17 15.23
N SER A 103 -2.02 -12.68 14.01
CA SER A 103 -1.86 -13.46 12.79
C SER A 103 -0.39 -13.81 12.52
N ASN A 104 0.53 -12.87 12.71
CA ASN A 104 1.98 -13.16 12.61
C ASN A 104 2.43 -14.19 13.64
N TYR A 105 1.93 -14.12 14.88
CA TYR A 105 2.26 -15.10 15.92
C TYR A 105 1.76 -16.51 15.56
N ILE A 106 0.54 -16.62 15.02
CA ILE A 106 0.00 -17.90 14.53
C ILE A 106 0.88 -18.49 13.41
N ILE A 107 1.28 -17.65 12.44
CA ILE A 107 2.15 -18.08 11.36
C ILE A 107 3.52 -18.52 11.89
N LEU A 108 4.09 -17.79 12.84
CA LEU A 108 5.34 -18.18 13.50
C LEU A 108 5.26 -19.58 14.12
N ILE A 109 4.15 -19.91 14.78
CA ILE A 109 3.92 -21.25 15.33
C ILE A 109 3.88 -22.30 14.20
N ILE A 110 3.13 -22.04 13.13
CA ILE A 110 3.02 -22.95 11.98
C ILE A 110 4.40 -23.18 11.34
N MET A 111 5.16 -22.12 11.13
CA MET A 111 6.52 -22.20 10.55
C MET A 111 7.44 -23.05 11.43
N ASN A 112 7.43 -22.85 12.75
CA ASN A 112 8.22 -23.65 13.68
C ASN A 112 7.81 -25.13 13.66
N LEU A 113 6.52 -25.44 13.63
CA LEU A 113 6.01 -26.82 13.59
C LEU A 113 6.35 -27.54 12.27
N THR A 114 6.53 -26.80 11.18
CA THR A 114 6.91 -27.35 9.87
C THR A 114 8.43 -27.44 9.66
N GLY A 115 9.24 -27.09 10.67
CA GLY A 115 10.71 -27.11 10.58
C GLY A 115 11.29 -25.98 9.70
N ASN A 116 10.47 -25.04 9.25
CA ASN A 116 10.89 -23.84 8.55
C ASN A 116 11.21 -22.76 9.59
N ASN A 117 12.45 -22.74 10.07
CA ASN A 117 12.89 -21.75 11.05
C ASN A 117 12.66 -20.34 10.50
N THR A 118 11.74 -19.65 11.11
CA THR A 118 11.48 -18.20 11.17
C THR A 118 12.22 -17.33 10.17
N MET A 119 11.95 -17.49 8.90
CA MET A 119 12.34 -16.47 7.93
C MET A 119 11.33 -15.31 8.01
N LEU A 120 11.85 -14.11 8.08
CA LEU A 120 11.00 -12.93 7.85
C LEU A 120 10.38 -13.03 6.45
N PRO A 121 9.16 -12.55 6.22
CA PRO A 121 8.58 -12.49 4.88
C PRO A 121 9.53 -11.82 3.90
N GLU A 122 9.62 -12.32 2.67
CA GLU A 122 10.51 -11.78 1.62
C GLU A 122 10.35 -10.27 1.45
N ASN A 123 9.11 -9.77 1.42
CA ASN A 123 8.83 -8.34 1.36
C ASN A 123 9.47 -7.56 2.51
N GLU A 124 9.43 -8.09 3.73
CA GLU A 124 10.05 -7.43 4.90
C GLU A 124 11.58 -7.45 4.81
N GLN A 125 12.16 -8.53 4.30
CA GLN A 125 13.61 -8.63 4.07
C GLN A 125 14.08 -7.58 3.05
N ILE A 126 13.34 -7.42 1.95
CA ILE A 126 13.61 -6.42 0.91
C ILE A 126 13.56 -5.00 1.50
N ILE A 127 12.53 -4.68 2.29
CA ILE A 127 12.38 -3.38 2.93
C ILE A 127 13.57 -3.11 3.87
N ARG A 128 13.94 -4.08 4.70
CA ARG A 128 15.06 -3.91 5.67
C ARG A 128 16.41 -3.76 4.97
N SER A 129 16.68 -4.56 3.95
CA SER A 129 17.94 -4.44 3.19
C SER A 129 18.05 -3.09 2.47
N ASN A 130 16.99 -2.65 1.82
CA ASN A 130 16.95 -1.35 1.16
C ASN A 130 17.04 -0.19 2.16
N PHE A 131 16.46 -0.35 3.36
CA PHE A 131 16.55 0.65 4.42
C PHE A 131 18.00 0.84 4.92
N GLN A 132 18.79 -0.23 5.01
CA GLN A 132 20.22 -0.14 5.34
C GLN A 132 21.02 0.62 4.27
N ILE A 133 20.65 0.46 3.00
CA ILE A 133 21.36 1.10 1.88
C ILE A 133 20.98 2.58 1.74
N ALA A 134 19.71 2.92 1.89
CA ALA A 134 19.17 4.26 1.63
C ALA A 134 18.04 4.63 2.61
N PRO A 135 18.35 4.86 3.91
CA PRO A 135 17.34 5.00 4.97
C PRO A 135 16.35 6.15 4.75
N LEU A 136 16.83 7.33 4.31
CA LEU A 136 15.94 8.47 4.06
C LEU A 136 15.02 8.26 2.87
N TYR A 137 15.52 7.62 1.81
CA TYR A 137 14.71 7.24 0.66
C TYR A 137 13.63 6.25 1.07
N MET A 138 14.00 5.18 1.75
CA MET A 138 13.07 4.16 2.21
C MET A 138 12.04 4.72 3.19
N TYR A 139 12.47 5.62 4.10
CA TYR A 139 11.54 6.30 4.99
C TYR A 139 10.49 7.11 4.22
N LEU A 140 10.92 7.97 3.29
CA LEU A 140 10.02 8.81 2.49
C LEU A 140 9.06 7.96 1.64
N THR A 141 9.58 6.95 0.96
CA THR A 141 8.76 6.10 0.09
C THR A 141 7.78 5.25 0.89
N SER A 142 8.23 4.57 1.94
CA SER A 142 7.38 3.68 2.75
C SER A 142 6.37 4.42 3.62
N VAL A 143 6.68 5.66 4.07
CA VAL A 143 5.79 6.41 4.96
C VAL A 143 4.82 7.31 4.21
N VAL A 144 5.22 7.85 3.05
CA VAL A 144 4.42 8.87 2.36
C VAL A 144 3.93 8.38 1.01
N ILE A 145 4.85 7.97 0.12
CA ILE A 145 4.51 7.71 -1.29
C ILE A 145 3.72 6.41 -1.42
N ALA A 146 4.22 5.31 -0.85
CA ALA A 146 3.57 4.01 -0.95
C ALA A 146 2.17 4.01 -0.30
N PRO A 147 1.97 4.46 0.96
CA PRO A 147 0.64 4.54 1.54
C PRO A 147 -0.34 5.38 0.72
N ALA A 148 0.08 6.54 0.20
CA ALA A 148 -0.77 7.35 -0.64
C ALA A 148 -1.17 6.61 -1.92
N MET A 149 -0.21 6.01 -2.62
CA MET A 149 -0.44 5.27 -3.85
C MET A 149 -1.34 4.06 -3.65
N GLU A 150 -1.05 3.27 -2.62
CA GLU A 150 -1.77 2.05 -2.28
C GLU A 150 -3.23 2.33 -1.89
N GLU A 151 -3.48 3.33 -1.04
CA GLU A 151 -4.84 3.67 -0.66
C GLU A 151 -5.63 4.26 -1.85
N LEU A 152 -5.01 5.08 -2.68
CA LEU A 152 -5.67 5.60 -3.87
C LEU A 152 -6.03 4.50 -4.86
N VAL A 153 -5.14 3.55 -5.11
CA VAL A 153 -5.37 2.47 -6.08
C VAL A 153 -6.26 1.37 -5.51
N PHE A 154 -5.89 0.81 -4.35
CA PHE A 154 -6.52 -0.40 -3.82
C PHE A 154 -7.71 -0.12 -2.89
N ARG A 155 -7.93 1.14 -2.48
CA ARG A 155 -9.16 1.54 -1.77
C ARG A 155 -10.05 2.37 -2.69
N ARG A 156 -9.65 3.57 -3.09
CA ARG A 156 -10.51 4.43 -3.93
C ARG A 156 -10.74 3.81 -5.32
N GLY A 157 -9.70 3.26 -5.99
CA GLY A 157 -9.83 2.61 -7.29
C GLY A 157 -10.80 1.44 -7.26
N ILE A 158 -10.63 0.47 -6.34
CA ILE A 158 -11.52 -0.69 -6.20
C ILE A 158 -12.93 -0.25 -5.76
N ARG A 159 -13.05 0.73 -4.85
CA ARG A 159 -14.36 1.26 -4.41
C ARG A 159 -15.15 1.90 -5.54
N ASN A 160 -14.50 2.53 -6.48
CA ASN A 160 -15.13 3.09 -7.67
C ASN A 160 -15.76 1.99 -8.55
N ILE A 161 -15.23 0.76 -8.51
CA ILE A 161 -15.71 -0.40 -9.27
C ILE A 161 -16.76 -1.18 -8.47
N ILE A 162 -16.47 -1.48 -7.19
CA ILE A 162 -17.29 -2.36 -6.33
C ILE A 162 -18.11 -1.50 -5.36
N LYS A 163 -19.44 -1.47 -5.55
CA LYS A 163 -20.35 -0.70 -4.69
C LYS A 163 -20.79 -1.43 -3.43
N ASN A 164 -20.84 -2.78 -3.49
CA ASN A 164 -21.21 -3.58 -2.32
C ASN A 164 -20.10 -3.50 -1.26
N ASP A 165 -20.43 -3.06 -0.04
CA ASP A 165 -19.47 -2.83 1.03
C ASP A 165 -18.72 -4.11 1.43
N VAL A 166 -19.44 -5.21 1.60
CA VAL A 166 -18.84 -6.48 2.04
C VAL A 166 -17.89 -7.01 0.96
N LEU A 167 -18.33 -7.05 -0.30
CA LEU A 167 -17.49 -7.49 -1.41
C LEU A 167 -16.27 -6.59 -1.59
N PHE A 168 -16.46 -5.27 -1.44
CA PHE A 168 -15.35 -4.31 -1.51
C PHE A 168 -14.31 -4.58 -0.42
N ILE A 169 -14.73 -4.75 0.83
CA ILE A 169 -13.81 -5.02 1.95
C ILE A 169 -13.02 -6.31 1.70
N ILE A 170 -13.71 -7.38 1.29
CA ILE A 170 -13.07 -8.68 1.03
C ILE A 170 -12.07 -8.57 -0.12
N VAL A 171 -12.48 -8.04 -1.26
CA VAL A 171 -11.62 -7.94 -2.46
C VAL A 171 -10.44 -7.02 -2.20
N SER A 172 -10.67 -5.81 -1.66
CA SER A 172 -9.61 -4.85 -1.37
C SER A 172 -8.60 -5.39 -0.35
N GLY A 173 -9.09 -6.10 0.68
CA GLY A 173 -8.23 -6.71 1.69
C GLY A 173 -7.31 -7.78 1.12
N PHE A 174 -7.86 -8.76 0.41
CA PHE A 174 -7.06 -9.84 -0.16
C PHE A 174 -6.16 -9.40 -1.32
N VAL A 175 -6.61 -8.46 -2.15
CA VAL A 175 -5.74 -7.87 -3.18
C VAL A 175 -4.53 -7.22 -2.53
N PHE A 176 -4.74 -6.41 -1.49
CA PHE A 176 -3.65 -5.75 -0.78
C PHE A 176 -2.66 -6.74 -0.16
N GLY A 177 -3.15 -7.72 0.62
CA GLY A 177 -2.29 -8.74 1.22
C GLY A 177 -1.58 -9.61 0.17
N GLY A 178 -2.29 -9.99 -0.89
CA GLY A 178 -1.74 -10.78 -1.99
C GLY A 178 -0.58 -10.08 -2.70
N LEU A 179 -0.69 -8.77 -2.95
CA LEU A 179 0.37 -8.02 -3.62
C LEU A 179 1.68 -8.00 -2.82
N HIS A 180 1.61 -7.89 -1.51
CA HIS A 180 2.79 -7.88 -0.64
C HIS A 180 3.55 -9.21 -0.62
N VAL A 181 2.87 -10.32 -0.90
CA VAL A 181 3.47 -11.65 -0.90
C VAL A 181 3.79 -12.13 -2.31
N LEU A 182 2.87 -11.98 -3.25
CA LEU A 182 3.03 -12.52 -4.60
C LEU A 182 4.05 -11.74 -5.45
N LEU A 183 4.18 -10.43 -5.21
CA LEU A 183 5.13 -9.59 -5.95
C LEU A 183 6.55 -9.62 -5.37
N SER A 184 6.74 -10.12 -4.15
CA SER A 184 8.08 -10.29 -3.57
C SER A 184 8.90 -11.43 -4.23
N GLY A 185 8.25 -12.28 -5.04
CA GLY A 185 8.95 -13.32 -5.81
C GLY A 185 9.34 -14.55 -5.00
N THR A 186 8.69 -14.81 -3.87
CA THR A 186 9.01 -15.95 -3.01
C THR A 186 8.87 -17.29 -3.72
N ALA A 187 9.86 -18.16 -3.52
CA ALA A 187 9.83 -19.55 -3.97
C ALA A 187 9.24 -20.51 -2.90
N ASN A 188 9.04 -20.04 -1.67
CA ASN A 188 8.52 -20.86 -0.57
C ASN A 188 7.00 -20.79 -0.48
N PRO A 189 6.25 -21.88 -0.74
CA PRO A 189 4.78 -21.87 -0.67
C PRO A 189 4.21 -21.47 0.71
N LEU A 190 4.97 -21.70 1.79
CA LEU A 190 4.53 -21.32 3.14
C LEU A 190 4.48 -19.81 3.34
N GLU A 191 5.20 -19.04 2.53
CA GLU A 191 5.09 -17.58 2.57
C GLU A 191 3.71 -17.07 2.14
N LEU A 192 2.92 -17.85 1.40
CA LEU A 192 1.53 -17.52 1.09
C LEU A 192 0.68 -17.33 2.36
N LEU A 193 1.07 -17.92 3.49
CA LEU A 193 0.40 -17.69 4.78
C LEU A 193 0.49 -16.22 5.22
N TYR A 194 1.53 -15.50 4.83
CA TYR A 194 1.67 -14.09 5.14
C TYR A 194 0.65 -13.19 4.41
N ILE A 195 -0.08 -13.72 3.41
CA ILE A 195 -1.24 -13.00 2.86
C ILE A 195 -2.22 -12.63 3.98
N ILE A 196 -2.37 -13.47 5.01
CA ILE A 196 -3.31 -13.21 6.12
C ILE A 196 -2.94 -11.93 6.89
N PRO A 197 -1.74 -11.79 7.52
CA PRO A 197 -1.38 -10.56 8.23
C PRO A 197 -1.30 -9.34 7.33
N TYR A 198 -0.83 -9.47 6.09
CA TYR A 198 -0.84 -8.36 5.13
C TYR A 198 -2.24 -7.94 4.67
N SER A 199 -3.23 -8.84 4.70
CA SER A 199 -4.63 -8.49 4.41
C SER A 199 -5.31 -7.73 5.55
N VAL A 200 -4.82 -7.81 6.79
CA VAL A 200 -5.44 -7.13 7.95
C VAL A 200 -5.56 -5.63 7.74
N PRO A 201 -4.49 -4.86 7.42
CA PRO A 201 -4.63 -3.44 7.10
C PRO A 201 -5.55 -3.24 5.89
N GLY A 202 -5.51 -4.16 4.93
CA GLY A 202 -6.40 -4.16 3.77
C GLY A 202 -7.88 -4.13 4.13
N PHE A 203 -8.31 -5.02 5.02
CA PHE A 203 -9.70 -5.09 5.48
C PHE A 203 -10.09 -3.88 6.33
N ILE A 204 -9.21 -3.44 7.24
CA ILE A 204 -9.51 -2.35 8.17
C ILE A 204 -9.64 -1.02 7.44
N PHE A 205 -8.72 -0.68 6.54
CA PHE A 205 -8.80 0.56 5.76
C PHE A 205 -10.00 0.51 4.79
N ALA A 206 -10.25 -0.61 4.11
CA ALA A 206 -11.46 -0.75 3.30
C ALA A 206 -12.74 -0.55 4.12
N TYR A 207 -12.82 -1.10 5.34
CA TYR A 207 -13.95 -0.86 6.24
C TYR A 207 -14.07 0.62 6.61
N ILE A 208 -12.97 1.30 6.95
CA ILE A 208 -12.98 2.73 7.28
C ILE A 208 -13.49 3.55 6.08
N LEU A 209 -13.03 3.25 4.87
CA LEU A 209 -13.53 3.92 3.65
C LEU A 209 -15.04 3.75 3.47
N THR A 210 -15.62 2.57 3.77
CA THR A 210 -17.09 2.40 3.71
C THR A 210 -17.85 3.29 4.70
N LYS A 211 -17.21 3.72 5.79
CA LYS A 211 -17.81 4.55 6.84
C LYS A 211 -17.58 6.03 6.67
N THR A 212 -16.50 6.39 6.00
CA THR A 212 -16.09 7.80 5.82
C THR A 212 -16.40 8.34 4.44
N ASP A 213 -16.47 7.46 3.44
CA ASP A 213 -16.43 7.80 2.01
C ASP A 213 -15.28 8.77 1.66
N ASN A 214 -14.17 8.73 2.44
CA ASN A 214 -13.02 9.61 2.28
C ASN A 214 -11.71 8.83 2.42
N VAL A 215 -11.03 8.59 1.28
CA VAL A 215 -9.80 7.78 1.25
C VAL A 215 -8.62 8.48 1.93
N LEU A 216 -8.65 9.79 2.10
CA LEU A 216 -7.57 10.52 2.78
C LEU A 216 -7.50 10.20 4.28
N VAL A 217 -8.58 9.68 4.86
CA VAL A 217 -8.57 9.13 6.24
C VAL A 217 -7.69 7.88 6.29
N ASP A 218 -7.85 6.98 5.30
CA ASP A 218 -7.05 5.76 5.21
C ASP A 218 -5.59 6.07 4.92
N VAL A 219 -5.32 6.99 3.97
CA VAL A 219 -3.96 7.49 3.70
C VAL A 219 -3.31 8.00 4.99
N GLY A 220 -4.02 8.82 5.78
CA GLY A 220 -3.49 9.36 7.04
C GLY A 220 -3.18 8.28 8.07
N LEU A 221 -4.07 7.30 8.25
CA LEU A 221 -3.87 6.19 9.19
C LEU A 221 -2.76 5.22 8.74
N HIS A 222 -2.66 4.96 7.44
CA HIS A 222 -1.61 4.12 6.87
C HIS A 222 -0.24 4.79 6.96
N THR A 223 -0.13 6.08 6.58
CA THR A 223 1.07 6.89 6.78
C THR A 223 1.50 6.90 8.26
N PHE A 224 0.55 7.05 9.18
CA PHE A 224 0.82 7.00 10.62
C PHE A 224 1.35 5.61 11.04
N HIS A 225 0.74 4.53 10.58
CA HIS A 225 1.16 3.16 10.85
C HIS A 225 2.60 2.90 10.38
N ASN A 226 2.86 3.16 9.10
CA ASN A 226 4.19 2.97 8.52
C ASN A 226 5.22 3.93 9.14
N GLY A 227 4.81 5.15 9.47
CA GLY A 227 5.65 6.13 10.16
C GLY A 227 6.17 5.62 11.50
N ILE A 228 5.32 5.00 12.32
CA ILE A 228 5.76 4.39 13.59
C ILE A 228 6.72 3.24 13.33
N LEU A 229 6.39 2.29 12.43
CA LEU A 229 7.22 1.13 12.15
C LEU A 229 8.60 1.53 11.60
N MET A 230 8.63 2.44 10.61
CA MET A 230 9.87 2.92 10.02
C MET A 230 10.71 3.74 11.01
N SER A 231 10.08 4.53 11.89
CA SER A 231 10.79 5.28 12.93
C SER A 231 11.41 4.35 13.96
N LEU A 232 10.72 3.29 14.37
CA LEU A 232 11.29 2.27 15.25
C LEU A 232 12.47 1.55 14.59
N GLN A 233 12.35 1.19 13.31
CA GLN A 233 13.45 0.58 12.56
C GLN A 233 14.65 1.52 12.43
N PHE A 234 14.41 2.82 12.19
CA PHE A 234 15.46 3.83 12.12
C PHE A 234 16.20 3.98 13.46
N LEU A 235 15.46 4.00 14.58
CA LEU A 235 16.05 4.04 15.92
C LEU A 235 16.88 2.79 16.21
N MET A 236 16.39 1.60 15.88
CA MET A 236 17.15 0.36 16.04
C MET A 236 18.46 0.39 15.23
N MET A 237 18.45 0.94 14.01
CA MET A 237 19.66 1.06 13.19
C MET A 237 20.71 2.01 13.81
N ILE A 238 20.28 3.04 14.56
CA ILE A 238 21.21 4.01 15.19
C ILE A 238 21.80 3.45 16.49
N PHE A 239 21.04 2.68 17.27
CA PHE A 239 21.39 2.26 18.61
C PHE A 239 21.87 0.80 18.72
N MET A 240 21.83 0.04 17.64
CA MET A 240 22.35 -1.33 17.55
C MET A 240 23.50 -1.46 16.54
#